data_294748d1a29f1421eb1af295ae229c1f
#
_entry.id   294748d1a29f1421eb1af295ae229c1f
#
_cell.length_a   1.000
_cell.length_b   1.000
_cell.length_c   1.000
_cell.angle_alpha   90.00
_cell.angle_beta   90.00
_cell.angle_gamma   90.00
#
_symmetry.space_group_name_H-M   'P 1'
#
loop_
_entity.id
_entity.type
_entity.pdbx_description
1 polymer ?
#
loop_
_entity_poly.entity_id
_entity_poly.type
_entity_poly.pdbx_seq_one_letter_code
_entity_poly.pdbx_strand_id
1 'polypeptide(L)'
;MSEYFFDVVIPSVAVCNSDRLFPVHRIYCVGKNYAAHTREMGGNPDRQPPVFFMKTADSVVMSGATVKYPPATKDLHHEIELVVAIGKGGRNIAAPEAQEHIFGYAVGIDLTRRDLQGLAK
;
A
#
# COMPACT_ATOMS: atom_id res chain seq x y z
N MET A 1 11.88 -29.41 5.73
CA MET A 1 10.47 -29.88 5.81
C MET A 1 9.66 -28.82 6.52
N SER A 2 8.55 -28.43 5.95
CA SER A 2 7.68 -27.42 6.54
C SER A 2 6.90 -28.00 7.74
N GLU A 3 6.74 -27.21 8.79
CA GLU A 3 5.86 -27.54 9.91
C GLU A 3 4.38 -27.30 9.59
N TYR A 4 4.11 -26.72 8.41
CA TYR A 4 2.76 -26.39 7.99
C TYR A 4 2.25 -27.37 6.95
N PHE A 5 0.94 -27.54 6.89
CA PHE A 5 0.31 -28.38 5.87
C PHE A 5 0.53 -27.87 4.44
N PHE A 6 0.70 -26.56 4.28
CA PHE A 6 0.91 -25.92 2.98
C PHE A 6 2.07 -24.96 3.08
N ASP A 7 2.88 -24.93 2.04
CA ASP A 7 3.97 -23.94 1.96
C ASP A 7 3.40 -22.54 1.74
N VAL A 8 3.94 -21.57 2.48
CA VAL A 8 3.57 -20.18 2.36
C VAL A 8 4.73 -19.40 1.76
N VAL A 9 4.49 -18.79 0.63
CA VAL A 9 5.45 -17.87 0.02
C VAL A 9 5.28 -16.51 0.64
N ILE A 10 6.36 -15.93 1.14
CA ILE A 10 6.34 -14.57 1.70
C ILE A 10 6.47 -13.58 0.55
N PRO A 11 5.44 -12.75 0.27
CA PRO A 11 5.55 -11.69 -0.70
C PRO A 11 6.70 -10.75 -0.30
N SER A 12 7.48 -10.29 -1.27
CA SER A 12 8.67 -9.50 -0.98
C SER A 12 8.91 -8.49 -2.09
N VAL A 13 9.61 -7.43 -1.77
CA VAL A 13 10.04 -6.42 -2.73
C VAL A 13 11.56 -6.25 -2.69
N ALA A 14 12.12 -5.87 -3.83
CA ALA A 14 13.55 -5.62 -3.93
C ALA A 14 13.96 -4.38 -3.15
N VAL A 15 15.18 -4.39 -2.66
CA VAL A 15 15.80 -3.24 -1.97
C VAL A 15 16.97 -2.77 -2.83
N CYS A 16 17.06 -1.47 -3.08
CA CYS A 16 18.14 -0.89 -3.86
C CYS A 16 19.51 -1.23 -3.24
N ASN A 17 20.45 -1.61 -4.10
CA ASN A 17 21.82 -1.93 -3.72
C ASN A 17 21.94 -3.07 -2.69
N SER A 18 20.98 -4.00 -2.70
CA SER A 18 20.99 -5.16 -1.79
C SER A 18 20.51 -6.41 -2.53
N ASP A 19 21.11 -7.54 -2.19
CA ASP A 19 20.65 -8.86 -2.62
C ASP A 19 19.52 -9.40 -1.72
N ARG A 20 19.26 -8.72 -0.64
CA ARG A 20 18.22 -9.11 0.32
C ARG A 20 16.91 -8.45 -0.04
N LEU A 21 15.82 -9.14 0.22
CA LEU A 21 14.46 -8.68 -0.06
C LEU A 21 13.81 -8.13 1.21
N PHE A 22 12.94 -7.16 1.03
CA PHE A 22 12.07 -6.69 2.11
C PHE A 22 10.80 -7.54 2.14
N PRO A 23 10.54 -8.30 3.22
CA PRO A 23 9.34 -9.13 3.31
C PRO A 23 8.11 -8.26 3.57
N VAL A 24 7.04 -8.52 2.82
CA VAL A 24 5.77 -7.79 2.97
C VAL A 24 4.84 -8.62 3.84
N HIS A 25 4.41 -8.07 4.95
CA HIS A 25 3.46 -8.71 5.86
C HIS A 25 2.10 -8.04 5.83
N ARG A 26 2.03 -6.75 6.10
CA ARG A 26 0.79 -5.98 6.08
C ARG A 26 0.97 -4.76 5.22
N ILE A 27 -0.10 -4.39 4.54
CA ILE A 27 -0.15 -3.17 3.75
C ILE A 27 -1.30 -2.33 4.29
N TYR A 28 -0.94 -1.19 4.87
CA TYR A 28 -1.90 -0.18 5.29
C TYR A 28 -1.90 0.95 4.27
N CYS A 29 -3.06 1.31 3.80
CA CYS A 29 -3.24 2.38 2.84
C CYS A 29 -3.92 3.56 3.52
N VAL A 30 -3.51 4.76 3.15
CA VAL A 30 -4.09 6.00 3.67
C VAL A 30 -4.88 6.64 2.55
N GLY A 31 -6.19 6.54 2.63
CA GLY A 31 -7.10 7.15 1.66
C GLY A 31 -7.24 8.65 1.89
N LYS A 32 -7.48 9.39 0.81
CA LYS A 32 -7.68 10.85 0.84
C LYS A 32 -6.52 11.60 1.54
N ASN A 33 -5.32 11.05 1.42
CA ASN A 33 -4.14 11.63 2.06
C ASN A 33 -3.61 12.87 1.34
N TYR A 34 -3.73 12.89 0.02
CA TYR A 34 -3.27 14.02 -0.80
C TYR A 34 -4.34 15.09 -0.83
N ALA A 35 -3.97 16.33 -0.51
CA ALA A 35 -4.91 17.45 -0.41
C ALA A 35 -5.70 17.68 -1.69
N ALA A 36 -5.06 17.62 -2.86
CA ALA A 36 -5.71 17.75 -4.15
C ALA A 36 -6.78 16.68 -4.37
N HIS A 37 -6.45 15.41 -4.07
CA HIS A 37 -7.38 14.29 -4.19
C HIS A 37 -8.58 14.45 -3.25
N THR A 38 -8.34 14.87 -2.02
CA THR A 38 -9.42 15.13 -1.05
C THR A 38 -10.37 16.20 -1.55
N ARG A 39 -9.86 17.27 -2.15
CA ARG A 39 -10.69 18.33 -2.74
C ARG A 39 -11.50 17.84 -3.93
N GLU A 40 -10.92 17.03 -4.81
CA GLU A 40 -11.62 16.41 -5.94
C GLU A 40 -12.80 15.55 -5.49
N MET A 41 -12.68 14.90 -4.35
CA MET A 41 -13.74 14.09 -3.74
C MET A 41 -14.75 14.92 -2.95
N GLY A 42 -14.64 16.25 -2.96
CA GLY A 42 -15.55 17.15 -2.25
C GLY A 42 -15.26 17.32 -0.77
N GLY A 43 -14.12 16.81 -0.30
CA GLY A 43 -13.71 16.92 1.09
C GLY A 43 -12.83 18.14 1.39
N ASN A 44 -12.64 18.41 2.67
CA ASN A 44 -11.70 19.42 3.16
C ASN A 44 -10.49 18.73 3.78
N PRO A 45 -9.29 18.84 3.17
CA PRO A 45 -8.09 18.14 3.65
C PRO A 45 -7.63 18.58 5.05
N ASP A 46 -8.03 19.79 5.49
CA ASP A 46 -7.62 20.31 6.79
C ASP A 46 -8.51 19.85 7.95
N ARG A 47 -9.68 19.27 7.65
CA ARG A 47 -10.71 18.94 8.64
C ARG A 47 -11.09 17.47 8.73
N GLN A 48 -10.73 16.68 7.72
CA GLN A 48 -11.10 15.27 7.70
C GLN A 48 -9.98 14.42 8.28
N PRO A 49 -10.29 13.48 9.18
CA PRO A 49 -9.31 12.52 9.65
C PRO A 49 -8.87 11.61 8.49
N PRO A 50 -7.66 11.06 8.55
CA PRO A 50 -7.22 10.11 7.54
C PRO A 50 -8.11 8.86 7.52
N VAL A 51 -8.35 8.33 6.34
CA VAL A 51 -9.06 7.07 6.15
C VAL A 51 -8.04 5.98 5.92
N PHE A 52 -8.07 4.94 6.72
CA PHE A 52 -7.18 3.79 6.58
C PHE A 52 -7.94 2.61 6.02
N PHE A 53 -7.30 1.90 5.12
CA PHE A 53 -7.76 0.60 4.63
C PHE A 53 -6.56 -0.30 4.41
N MET A 54 -6.80 -1.57 4.11
CA MET A 54 -5.73 -2.54 3.95
C MET A 54 -5.79 -3.19 2.57
N LYS A 55 -4.63 -3.60 2.11
CA LYS A 55 -4.48 -4.57 1.02
C LYS A 55 -3.76 -5.79 1.56
N THR A 56 -4.01 -6.95 0.97
CA THR A 56 -3.31 -8.17 1.36
C THR A 56 -1.88 -8.18 0.81
N ALA A 57 -0.97 -8.79 1.55
CA ALA A 57 0.43 -8.84 1.14
C ALA A 57 0.63 -9.53 -0.22
N ASP A 58 -0.18 -10.55 -0.51
CA ASP A 58 -0.14 -11.30 -1.76
C ASP A 58 -0.69 -10.53 -2.97
N SER A 59 -1.25 -9.35 -2.77
CA SER A 59 -1.64 -8.45 -3.87
C SER A 59 -0.47 -7.67 -4.46
N VAL A 60 0.71 -7.77 -3.87
CA VAL A 60 1.91 -7.11 -4.40
C VAL A 60 2.34 -7.75 -5.71
N VAL A 61 2.53 -6.91 -6.72
CA VAL A 61 3.11 -7.30 -8.00
C VAL A 61 4.47 -6.64 -8.13
N MET A 62 5.48 -7.44 -8.46
CA MET A 62 6.85 -6.96 -8.56
C MET A 62 7.02 -6.00 -9.74
N SER A 63 7.93 -5.05 -9.59
CA SER A 63 8.31 -4.13 -10.67
C SER A 63 8.75 -4.89 -11.92
N GLY A 64 8.27 -4.46 -13.08
CA GLY A 64 8.54 -5.09 -14.37
C GLY A 64 7.59 -6.23 -14.74
N ALA A 65 6.77 -6.71 -13.82
CA ALA A 65 5.76 -7.72 -14.14
C ALA A 65 4.55 -7.10 -14.85
N THR A 66 3.83 -7.92 -15.59
CA THR A 66 2.59 -7.51 -16.26
C THR A 66 1.40 -7.77 -15.36
N VAL A 67 0.60 -6.74 -15.12
CA VAL A 67 -0.67 -6.87 -14.43
C VAL A 67 -1.76 -7.07 -15.47
N LYS A 68 -2.51 -8.17 -15.36
CA LYS A 68 -3.67 -8.40 -16.21
C LYS A 68 -4.80 -7.46 -15.80
N TYR A 69 -5.51 -6.94 -16.79
CA TYR A 69 -6.71 -6.14 -16.51
C TYR A 69 -7.71 -6.98 -15.73
N PRO A 70 -8.15 -6.55 -14.55
CA PRO A 70 -9.02 -7.36 -13.72
C PRO A 70 -10.43 -7.47 -14.32
N PRO A 71 -11.14 -8.59 -14.04
CA PRO A 71 -12.54 -8.72 -14.45
C PRO A 71 -13.43 -7.78 -13.62
N ALA A 72 -14.68 -7.64 -14.07
CA ALA A 72 -15.75 -6.93 -13.37
C ALA A 72 -15.50 -5.42 -13.16
N THR A 73 -14.62 -4.83 -13.92
CA THR A 73 -14.45 -3.37 -13.93
C THR A 73 -14.28 -2.85 -15.35
N LYS A 74 -14.81 -1.66 -15.60
CA LYS A 74 -14.61 -0.90 -16.84
C LYS A 74 -13.82 0.39 -16.60
N ASP A 75 -13.40 0.61 -15.36
CA ASP A 75 -12.75 1.85 -14.94
C ASP A 75 -11.65 1.54 -13.93
N LEU A 76 -10.53 1.05 -14.45
CA LEU A 76 -9.35 0.77 -13.66
C LEU A 76 -8.44 1.98 -13.63
N HIS A 77 -8.30 2.59 -12.46
CA HIS A 77 -7.38 3.70 -12.24
C HIS A 77 -6.04 3.24 -11.68
N HIS A 78 -4.98 3.93 -12.09
CA HIS A 78 -3.68 3.85 -11.45
C HIS A 78 -3.53 5.02 -10.49
N GLU A 79 -3.17 4.74 -9.27
CA GLU A 79 -2.85 5.75 -8.26
C GLU A 79 -1.38 5.64 -7.90
N ILE A 80 -0.60 6.67 -8.23
CA ILE A 80 0.83 6.70 -7.90
C ILE A 80 0.95 7.14 -6.44
N GLU A 81 1.62 6.29 -5.65
CA GLU A 81 1.68 6.43 -4.21
C GLU A 81 3.11 6.44 -3.69
N LEU A 82 3.34 7.21 -2.64
CA LEU A 82 4.53 7.08 -1.82
C LEU A 82 4.37 5.85 -0.92
N VAL A 83 5.26 4.91 -1.08
CA VAL A 83 5.31 3.71 -0.23
C VAL A 83 6.33 3.93 0.87
N VAL A 84 5.92 3.67 2.10
CA VAL A 84 6.77 3.75 3.27
C VAL A 84 6.93 2.34 3.84
N ALA A 85 8.16 1.84 3.88
CA ALA A 85 8.48 0.54 4.46
C ALA A 85 8.82 0.71 5.94
N ILE A 86 8.04 0.06 6.80
CA ILE A 86 8.26 0.11 8.25
C ILE A 86 9.21 -1.03 8.65
N GLY A 87 10.34 -0.66 9.23
CA GLY A 87 11.38 -1.63 9.64
C GLY A 87 11.43 -1.91 11.13
N LYS A 88 10.85 -1.06 11.94
CA LYS A 88 10.83 -1.20 13.40
C LYS A 88 9.40 -1.07 13.90
N GLY A 89 8.92 -2.07 14.62
CA GLY A 89 7.60 -2.03 15.23
C GLY A 89 7.53 -1.02 16.37
N GLY A 90 6.31 -0.71 16.79
CA GLY A 90 6.08 0.19 17.90
C GLY A 90 4.61 0.44 18.15
N ARG A 91 4.35 1.18 19.23
CA ARG A 91 3.02 1.58 19.64
C ARG A 91 3.08 2.96 20.27
N ASN A 92 2.04 3.76 20.04
CA ASN A 92 1.95 5.12 20.60
C ASN A 92 3.19 5.97 20.28
N ILE A 93 3.65 5.88 19.03
CA ILE A 93 4.84 6.57 18.57
C ILE A 93 4.53 8.04 18.38
N ALA A 94 5.29 8.91 19.04
CA ALA A 94 5.16 10.35 18.83
C ALA A 94 5.62 10.71 17.40
N ALA A 95 4.96 11.67 16.78
CA ALA A 95 5.27 12.06 15.39
C ALA A 95 6.75 12.38 15.14
N PRO A 96 7.48 13.10 16.02
CA PRO A 96 8.90 13.34 15.83
C PRO A 96 9.77 12.09 15.81
N GLU A 97 9.30 10.99 16.40
CA GLU A 97 10.03 9.72 16.49
C GLU A 97 9.66 8.75 15.36
N ALA A 98 8.66 9.07 14.55
CA ALA A 98 8.15 8.17 13.52
C ALA A 98 9.23 7.76 12.51
N GLN A 99 10.13 8.66 12.15
CA GLN A 99 11.17 8.37 11.17
C GLN A 99 12.13 7.26 11.60
N GLU A 100 12.33 7.06 12.88
CA GLU A 100 13.19 5.98 13.40
C GLU A 100 12.64 4.58 13.08
N HIS A 101 11.34 4.49 12.79
CA HIS A 101 10.66 3.25 12.45
C HIS A 101 10.66 2.93 10.95
N ILE A 102 11.08 3.88 10.13
CA ILE A 102 11.05 3.75 8.67
C ILE A 102 12.32 3.07 8.19
N PHE A 103 12.16 1.99 7.43
CA PHE A 103 13.24 1.31 6.75
C PHE A 103 13.62 2.01 5.45
N GLY A 104 12.63 2.46 4.69
CA GLY A 104 12.86 3.11 3.41
C GLY A 104 11.58 3.50 2.69
N TYR A 105 11.76 3.99 1.48
CA TYR A 105 10.68 4.51 0.66
C TYR A 105 10.71 3.91 -0.74
N ALA A 106 9.55 3.86 -1.37
CA ALA A 106 9.42 3.45 -2.76
C ALA A 106 8.29 4.20 -3.43
N VAL A 107 8.22 4.10 -4.74
CA VAL A 107 7.05 4.50 -5.51
C VAL A 107 6.25 3.23 -5.83
N GLY A 108 4.97 3.27 -5.56
CA GLY A 108 4.05 2.19 -5.89
C GLY A 108 2.90 2.67 -6.75
N ILE A 109 2.20 1.75 -7.34
CA ILE A 109 0.96 2.01 -8.07
C ILE A 109 -0.15 1.21 -7.39
N ASP A 110 -1.15 1.93 -6.86
CA ASP A 110 -2.34 1.33 -6.29
C ASP A 110 -3.42 1.25 -7.37
N LEU A 111 -3.62 0.04 -7.91
CA LEU A 111 -4.63 -0.18 -8.93
C LEU A 111 -6.02 -0.25 -8.29
N THR A 112 -6.92 0.59 -8.75
CA THR A 112 -8.24 0.76 -8.16
C THR A 112 -9.34 0.54 -9.18
N ARG A 113 -10.27 -0.34 -8.89
CA ARG A 113 -11.52 -0.47 -9.65
C ARG A 113 -12.44 0.68 -9.25
N ARG A 114 -12.29 1.80 -9.92
CA ARG A 114 -12.92 3.06 -9.51
C ARG A 114 -14.44 2.99 -9.52
N ASP A 115 -15.01 2.32 -10.50
CA ASP A 115 -16.45 2.10 -10.61
C ASP A 115 -17.00 1.33 -9.40
N LEU A 116 -16.35 0.23 -9.01
CA LEU A 116 -16.76 -0.57 -7.86
C LEU A 116 -16.53 0.16 -6.55
N GLN A 117 -15.44 0.90 -6.43
CA GLN A 117 -15.16 1.73 -5.26
C GLN A 117 -16.28 2.75 -5.04
N GLY A 118 -16.75 3.38 -6.11
CA GLY A 118 -17.86 4.33 -6.05
C GLY A 118 -19.15 3.72 -5.55
N LEU A 119 -19.42 2.47 -5.92
CA LEU A 119 -20.62 1.75 -5.45
C LEU A 119 -20.50 1.30 -3.99
N ALA A 120 -19.30 1.11 -3.48
CA ALA A 120 -19.05 0.63 -2.14
C ALA A 120 -19.07 1.72 -1.06
N LYS A 121 -19.20 2.96 -1.46
CA LYS A 121 -19.23 4.12 -0.54
C LYS A 121 -20.61 4.34 0.07
#